data_8cca1f9ff67cf804cbfce9fd4f49a2ba
#
_entry.id   8cca1f9ff67cf804cbfce9fd4f49a2ba
#
_cell.length_a   1.000
_cell.length_b   1.000
_cell.length_c   1.000
_cell.angle_alpha   90.00
_cell.angle_beta   90.00
_cell.angle_gamma   90.00
#
_symmetry.space_group_name_H-M   'P 1'
#
loop_
_entity.id
_entity.type
_entity.pdbx_description
1 polymer ?
#
loop_
_entity_poly.entity_id
_entity_poly.type
_entity_poly.pdbx_seq_one_letter_code
_entity_poly.pdbx_strand_id
1 'polypeptide(L)'
;MQRLLVLLALLVSPVLLYAQESCGWMSTAELDRLLPEAAPWSLLVGGKVGSCKFTGSSRDDAGARVIGANQMFKASAAEAAEFVKKLKGSMAAGNTVEPVPALGEHGFRWMQKGGGGSVSYMGHYKQVAITGQVVLSQGATPESVAQGAEGFMRAALAVADDKQAAASTGCPYFDEAILRRLLPGPSFSQQVFGQNSCMAQDGAGMVLILSIMSDSSASAAAAMRDGSCEWSALADAGPGVAIGKNCQGGRPRAVLELVLGDRVLNYALAPGREPTSNELAMLVELARAVRAAQP
;
A
#
# COMPACT_ATOMS: atom_id res chain seq x y z
N MET A 1 -62.38 -22.90 25.07
CA MET A 1 -61.58 -23.03 23.84
C MET A 1 -60.79 -21.72 23.65
N GLN A 2 -59.59 -21.67 24.24
CA GLN A 2 -58.71 -20.51 24.19
C GLN A 2 -57.60 -20.80 23.19
N ARG A 3 -57.58 -20.05 22.10
CA ARG A 3 -56.53 -20.17 21.07
C ARG A 3 -55.25 -19.44 21.55
N LEU A 4 -54.21 -20.21 21.81
CA LEU A 4 -52.89 -19.71 22.15
C LEU A 4 -52.20 -19.31 20.83
N LEU A 5 -52.06 -18.00 20.61
CA LEU A 5 -51.26 -17.45 19.53
C LEU A 5 -49.81 -17.35 20.02
N VAL A 6 -48.96 -18.26 19.56
CA VAL A 6 -47.52 -18.20 19.77
C VAL A 6 -46.95 -17.25 18.71
N LEU A 7 -46.62 -16.04 19.14
CA LEU A 7 -45.84 -15.09 18.34
C LEU A 7 -44.38 -15.57 18.33
N LEU A 8 -43.95 -16.18 17.21
CA LEU A 8 -42.55 -16.46 16.94
C LEU A 8 -41.88 -15.14 16.50
N ALA A 9 -41.32 -14.41 17.45
CA ALA A 9 -40.46 -13.26 17.16
C ALA A 9 -39.15 -13.81 16.55
N LEU A 10 -39.07 -13.78 15.22
CA LEU A 10 -37.81 -13.94 14.48
C LEU A 10 -36.91 -12.77 14.86
N LEU A 11 -35.98 -13.01 15.77
CA LEU A 11 -34.83 -12.16 16.02
C LEU A 11 -33.92 -12.21 14.76
N VAL A 12 -34.23 -11.33 13.82
CA VAL A 12 -33.28 -10.98 12.75
C VAL A 12 -32.19 -10.18 13.42
N SER A 13 -31.17 -10.87 13.92
CA SER A 13 -29.91 -10.21 14.26
C SER A 13 -29.41 -9.53 12.97
N PRO A 14 -29.18 -8.21 12.96
CA PRO A 14 -28.42 -7.63 11.88
C PRO A 14 -27.03 -8.25 11.95
N VAL A 15 -26.75 -9.19 11.07
CA VAL A 15 -25.38 -9.56 10.75
C VAL A 15 -24.77 -8.26 10.20
N LEU A 16 -24.02 -7.56 11.02
CA LEU A 16 -23.14 -6.52 10.57
C LEU A 16 -22.21 -7.20 9.57
N LEU A 17 -22.58 -7.12 8.29
CA LEU A 17 -21.69 -7.33 7.17
C LEU A 17 -20.64 -6.23 7.31
N TYR A 18 -19.59 -6.52 8.09
CA TYR A 18 -18.33 -5.83 7.89
C TYR A 18 -18.08 -5.94 6.41
N ALA A 19 -18.07 -4.83 5.71
CA ALA A 19 -17.65 -4.77 4.33
C ALA A 19 -16.19 -5.24 4.33
N GLN A 20 -16.00 -6.54 4.12
CA GLN A 20 -14.67 -7.13 3.99
C GLN A 20 -14.03 -6.36 2.85
N GLU A 21 -12.96 -5.62 3.13
CA GLU A 21 -12.23 -4.90 2.10
C GLU A 21 -11.91 -5.89 0.99
N SER A 22 -12.56 -5.72 -0.15
CA SER A 22 -12.35 -6.60 -1.30
C SER A 22 -11.19 -6.05 -2.13
N CYS A 23 -10.37 -6.93 -2.67
CA CYS A 23 -9.49 -6.54 -3.75
C CYS A 23 -10.35 -6.28 -5.00
N GLY A 24 -10.33 -5.05 -5.52
CA GLY A 24 -11.21 -4.64 -6.62
C GLY A 24 -10.85 -5.27 -7.97
N TRP A 25 -9.70 -5.91 -8.10
CA TRP A 25 -9.19 -6.50 -9.32
C TRP A 25 -8.84 -7.99 -9.21
N MET A 26 -9.05 -8.61 -8.04
CA MET A 26 -8.84 -10.04 -7.81
C MET A 26 -9.72 -10.53 -6.66
N SER A 27 -10.51 -11.55 -6.90
CA SER A 27 -11.22 -12.26 -5.85
C SER A 27 -10.40 -13.45 -5.33
N THR A 28 -10.70 -13.92 -4.11
CA THR A 28 -10.09 -15.15 -3.57
C THR A 28 -10.38 -16.36 -4.45
N ALA A 29 -11.60 -16.48 -5.00
CA ALA A 29 -11.98 -17.56 -5.88
C ALA A 29 -11.23 -17.57 -7.24
N GLU A 30 -10.84 -16.38 -7.73
CA GLU A 30 -9.98 -16.28 -8.92
C GLU A 30 -8.55 -16.67 -8.57
N LEU A 31 -8.06 -16.25 -7.41
CA LEU A 31 -6.72 -16.59 -6.95
C LEU A 31 -6.60 -18.10 -6.64
N ASP A 32 -7.65 -18.73 -6.09
CA ASP A 32 -7.72 -20.18 -5.89
C ASP A 32 -7.55 -20.96 -7.21
N ARG A 33 -8.01 -20.41 -8.32
CA ARG A 33 -7.84 -20.99 -9.66
C ARG A 33 -6.46 -20.73 -10.26
N LEU A 34 -5.86 -19.59 -9.97
CA LEU A 34 -4.55 -19.21 -10.48
C LEU A 34 -3.39 -19.89 -9.73
N LEU A 35 -3.55 -20.11 -8.43
CA LEU A 35 -2.56 -20.69 -7.54
C LEU A 35 -3.24 -21.73 -6.62
N PRO A 36 -3.70 -22.86 -7.19
CA PRO A 36 -4.49 -23.86 -6.47
C PRO A 36 -3.72 -24.57 -5.36
N GLU A 37 -2.38 -24.62 -5.45
CA GLU A 37 -1.52 -25.29 -4.48
C GLU A 37 -1.57 -24.62 -3.09
N ALA A 38 -1.93 -23.36 -3.04
CA ALA A 38 -2.01 -22.59 -1.81
C ALA A 38 -3.45 -22.28 -1.37
N ALA A 39 -4.44 -22.76 -2.11
CA ALA A 39 -5.85 -22.55 -1.79
C ALA A 39 -6.27 -23.23 -0.46
N PRO A 40 -7.28 -22.70 0.25
CA PRO A 40 -7.96 -21.45 -0.03
C PRO A 40 -7.14 -20.22 0.34
N TRP A 41 -7.26 -19.19 -0.50
CA TRP A 41 -6.63 -17.91 -0.25
C TRP A 41 -7.51 -17.01 0.62
N SER A 42 -6.87 -16.21 1.46
CA SER A 42 -7.51 -15.20 2.30
C SER A 42 -6.92 -13.83 2.03
N LEU A 43 -7.79 -12.81 1.93
CA LEU A 43 -7.35 -11.43 1.75
C LEU A 43 -6.77 -10.88 3.07
N LEU A 44 -5.55 -10.36 3.00
CA LEU A 44 -4.89 -9.67 4.12
C LEU A 44 -5.03 -8.14 3.99
N VAL A 45 -4.88 -7.64 2.78
CA VAL A 45 -4.99 -6.22 2.45
C VAL A 45 -5.72 -6.11 1.13
N GLY A 46 -6.74 -5.28 1.06
CA GLY A 46 -7.53 -5.07 -0.15
C GLY A 46 -7.94 -3.63 -0.36
N GLY A 47 -8.21 -3.30 -1.62
CA GLY A 47 -8.74 -2.02 -2.04
C GLY A 47 -9.29 -2.13 -3.46
N LYS A 48 -10.15 -1.18 -3.86
CA LYS A 48 -10.67 -1.13 -5.25
C LYS A 48 -9.55 -0.88 -6.26
N VAL A 49 -8.59 -0.07 -5.87
CA VAL A 49 -7.36 0.23 -6.58
C VAL A 49 -6.21 0.27 -5.58
N GLY A 50 -5.00 0.00 -6.06
CA GLY A 50 -3.78 0.21 -5.31
C GLY A 50 -3.16 -1.08 -4.80
N SER A 51 -3.37 -1.47 -3.55
CA SER A 51 -2.71 -2.62 -2.95
C SER A 51 -3.67 -3.76 -2.71
N CYS A 52 -3.27 -4.96 -3.12
CA CYS A 52 -3.89 -6.19 -2.65
C CYS A 52 -2.81 -7.16 -2.19
N LYS A 53 -3.08 -7.84 -1.08
CA LYS A 53 -2.21 -8.88 -0.52
C LYS A 53 -3.06 -10.03 0.00
N PHE A 54 -2.68 -11.22 -0.35
CA PHE A 54 -3.36 -12.45 0.05
C PHE A 54 -2.39 -13.40 0.75
N THR A 55 -2.91 -14.22 1.64
CA THR A 55 -2.21 -15.35 2.23
C THR A 55 -2.90 -16.66 1.85
N GLY A 56 -2.11 -17.64 1.47
CA GLY A 56 -2.58 -19.00 1.22
C GLY A 56 -2.63 -19.81 2.52
N SER A 57 -3.54 -20.76 2.57
CA SER A 57 -3.74 -21.63 3.73
C SER A 57 -2.89 -22.90 3.69
N SER A 58 -2.26 -23.19 2.56
CA SER A 58 -1.47 -24.42 2.40
C SER A 58 -0.37 -24.50 3.45
N ARG A 59 -0.38 -25.60 4.19
CA ARG A 59 0.69 -25.99 5.11
C ARG A 59 1.75 -26.84 4.40
N ASP A 60 1.47 -27.25 3.18
CA ASP A 60 2.33 -28.13 2.39
C ASP A 60 3.39 -27.28 1.66
N ASP A 61 4.57 -27.86 1.52
CA ASP A 61 5.81 -27.18 1.09
C ASP A 61 5.85 -26.84 -0.42
N ALA A 62 4.72 -26.90 -1.13
CA ALA A 62 4.67 -26.71 -2.57
C ALA A 62 3.78 -25.53 -2.98
N GLY A 63 4.33 -24.34 -3.13
CA GLY A 63 3.56 -23.23 -3.69
C GLY A 63 3.87 -21.86 -3.10
N ALA A 64 2.97 -20.91 -3.37
CA ALA A 64 3.05 -19.55 -2.82
C ALA A 64 2.37 -19.48 -1.44
N ARG A 65 3.01 -18.84 -0.46
CA ARG A 65 2.42 -18.59 0.87
C ARG A 65 1.73 -17.24 0.95
N VAL A 66 2.28 -16.26 0.27
CA VAL A 66 1.76 -14.90 0.22
C VAL A 66 1.95 -14.38 -1.19
N ILE A 67 0.95 -13.68 -1.70
CA ILE A 67 1.04 -12.94 -2.95
C ILE A 67 0.46 -11.54 -2.75
N GLY A 68 1.09 -10.53 -3.32
CA GLY A 68 0.59 -9.17 -3.27
C GLY A 68 1.13 -8.32 -4.41
N ALA A 69 0.38 -7.30 -4.77
CA ALA A 69 0.83 -6.27 -5.69
C ALA A 69 0.35 -4.88 -5.26
N ASN A 70 1.17 -3.89 -5.62
CA ASN A 70 0.88 -2.47 -5.46
C ASN A 70 0.82 -1.84 -6.84
N GLN A 71 -0.24 -1.11 -7.11
CA GLN A 71 -0.42 -0.32 -8.32
C GLN A 71 0.12 1.09 -8.10
N MET A 72 0.81 1.61 -9.10
CA MET A 72 1.35 2.97 -9.11
C MET A 72 0.83 3.66 -10.38
N PHE A 73 0.04 4.72 -10.20
CA PHE A 73 -0.48 5.50 -11.30
C PHE A 73 0.53 6.57 -11.69
N LYS A 74 0.91 6.60 -12.96
CA LYS A 74 1.82 7.57 -13.54
C LYS A 74 1.03 8.59 -14.37
N ALA A 75 1.63 9.74 -14.66
CA ALA A 75 0.97 10.77 -15.46
C ALA A 75 0.74 10.33 -16.91
N SER A 76 1.53 9.39 -17.41
CA SER A 76 1.40 8.85 -18.77
C SER A 76 1.89 7.41 -18.88
N ALA A 77 1.52 6.76 -20.00
CA ALA A 77 2.04 5.43 -20.35
C ALA A 77 3.57 5.45 -20.56
N ALA A 78 4.10 6.50 -21.14
CA ALA A 78 5.54 6.66 -21.33
C ALA A 78 6.29 6.77 -20.01
N GLU A 79 5.73 7.49 -19.04
CA GLU A 79 6.32 7.60 -17.71
C GLU A 79 6.27 6.26 -16.95
N ALA A 80 5.18 5.50 -17.07
CA ALA A 80 5.09 4.16 -16.48
C ALA A 80 6.15 3.21 -17.09
N ALA A 81 6.30 3.21 -18.41
CA ALA A 81 7.29 2.41 -19.11
C ALA A 81 8.73 2.77 -18.69
N GLU A 82 9.06 4.06 -18.68
CA GLU A 82 10.40 4.53 -18.31
C GLU A 82 10.72 4.24 -16.84
N PHE A 83 9.73 4.34 -15.95
CA PHE A 83 9.88 3.95 -14.55
C PHE A 83 10.27 2.47 -14.40
N VAL A 84 9.55 1.56 -15.07
CA VAL A 84 9.85 0.12 -15.02
C VAL A 84 11.21 -0.18 -15.64
N LYS A 85 11.54 0.46 -16.75
CA LYS A 85 12.85 0.32 -17.43
C LYS A 85 14.02 0.74 -16.53
N LYS A 86 13.92 1.88 -15.85
CA LYS A 86 14.95 2.35 -14.90
C LYS A 86 15.15 1.39 -13.74
N LEU A 87 14.04 0.89 -13.16
CA LEU A 87 14.12 -0.07 -12.07
C LEU A 87 14.76 -1.39 -12.50
N LYS A 88 14.42 -1.89 -13.69
CA LYS A 88 15.07 -3.09 -14.24
C LYS A 88 16.59 -2.95 -14.27
N GLY A 89 17.10 -1.80 -14.70
CA GLY A 89 18.54 -1.52 -14.71
C GLY A 89 19.17 -1.54 -13.31
N SER A 90 18.48 -0.96 -12.31
CA SER A 90 18.99 -0.90 -10.94
C SER A 90 18.92 -2.25 -10.20
N MET A 91 17.97 -3.12 -10.54
CA MET A 91 17.80 -4.42 -9.88
C MET A 91 18.86 -5.45 -10.30
N ALA A 92 19.50 -5.29 -11.47
CA ALA A 92 20.46 -6.26 -12.00
C ALA A 92 21.71 -6.44 -11.12
N ALA A 93 22.08 -5.44 -10.32
CA ALA A 93 23.34 -5.43 -9.56
C ALA A 93 23.43 -6.46 -8.41
N GLY A 94 22.33 -6.99 -7.91
CA GLY A 94 22.31 -7.96 -6.78
C GLY A 94 21.34 -9.10 -6.98
N ASN A 95 20.67 -9.13 -8.13
CA ASN A 95 19.58 -10.07 -8.38
C ASN A 95 19.74 -10.81 -9.70
N THR A 96 19.11 -11.95 -9.82
CA THR A 96 18.78 -12.56 -11.11
C THR A 96 17.55 -11.86 -11.64
N VAL A 97 17.63 -11.27 -12.83
CA VAL A 97 16.54 -10.50 -13.46
C VAL A 97 16.16 -11.18 -14.77
N GLU A 98 14.87 -11.50 -14.90
CA GLU A 98 14.33 -12.18 -16.06
C GLU A 98 13.19 -11.39 -16.69
N PRO A 99 13.12 -11.29 -18.03
CA PRO A 99 12.01 -10.59 -18.68
C PRO A 99 10.71 -11.35 -18.52
N VAL A 100 9.61 -10.62 -18.35
CA VAL A 100 8.22 -11.12 -18.32
C VAL A 100 7.38 -10.29 -19.29
N PRO A 101 7.37 -10.62 -20.59
CA PRO A 101 6.67 -9.84 -21.62
C PRO A 101 5.17 -9.68 -21.36
N ALA A 102 4.56 -10.63 -20.65
CA ALA A 102 3.16 -10.57 -20.25
C ALA A 102 2.82 -9.37 -19.33
N LEU A 103 3.83 -8.72 -18.74
CA LEU A 103 3.69 -7.57 -17.85
C LEU A 103 4.11 -6.25 -18.54
N GLY A 104 4.15 -6.21 -19.87
CA GLY A 104 4.53 -5.04 -20.68
C GLY A 104 5.94 -5.14 -21.26
N GLU A 105 6.27 -4.20 -22.17
CA GLU A 105 7.53 -4.22 -22.92
C GLU A 105 8.78 -4.33 -22.03
N HIS A 106 8.77 -3.67 -20.89
CA HIS A 106 9.89 -3.67 -19.93
C HIS A 106 9.61 -4.55 -18.71
N GLY A 107 8.52 -5.33 -18.72
CA GLY A 107 8.13 -6.21 -17.62
C GLY A 107 9.22 -7.22 -17.26
N PHE A 108 9.44 -7.44 -15.98
CA PHE A 108 10.46 -8.37 -15.48
C PHE A 108 10.09 -8.94 -14.11
N ARG A 109 10.74 -10.05 -13.78
CA ARG A 109 10.81 -10.59 -12.42
C ARG A 109 12.26 -10.60 -11.94
N TRP A 110 12.42 -10.58 -10.62
CA TRP A 110 13.76 -10.70 -10.03
C TRP A 110 13.72 -11.49 -8.72
N MET A 111 14.86 -12.08 -8.44
CA MET A 111 15.13 -12.84 -7.22
C MET A 111 16.51 -12.47 -6.72
N GLN A 112 16.69 -12.48 -5.41
CA GLN A 112 18.01 -12.28 -4.81
C GLN A 112 18.95 -13.43 -5.23
N LYS A 113 20.19 -13.10 -5.63
CA LYS A 113 21.23 -14.10 -5.93
C LYS A 113 21.53 -14.91 -4.68
N GLY A 114 21.57 -16.23 -4.82
CA GLY A 114 21.78 -17.15 -3.70
C GLY A 114 20.49 -17.71 -3.08
N GLY A 115 19.36 -17.41 -3.65
CA GLY A 115 18.05 -17.90 -3.25
C GLY A 115 17.43 -17.05 -2.15
N GLY A 116 16.23 -16.62 -2.36
CA GLY A 116 15.37 -15.98 -1.37
C GLY A 116 14.00 -16.64 -1.48
N GLY A 117 13.31 -16.87 -0.38
CA GLY A 117 11.95 -17.42 -0.37
C GLY A 117 10.92 -16.49 -1.02
N SER A 118 11.31 -15.66 -1.99
CA SER A 118 10.39 -14.77 -2.70
C SER A 118 10.85 -14.43 -4.12
N VAL A 119 9.86 -14.19 -4.99
CA VAL A 119 10.01 -13.67 -6.35
C VAL A 119 9.28 -12.35 -6.41
N SER A 120 9.93 -11.33 -6.92
CA SER A 120 9.33 -10.03 -7.13
C SER A 120 9.07 -9.79 -8.62
N TYR A 121 8.03 -9.01 -8.92
CA TYR A 121 7.57 -8.69 -10.26
C TYR A 121 7.43 -7.19 -10.43
N MET A 122 7.70 -6.72 -11.63
CA MET A 122 7.47 -5.35 -12.06
C MET A 122 6.91 -5.36 -13.47
N GLY A 123 5.91 -4.52 -13.71
CA GLY A 123 5.31 -4.40 -15.02
C GLY A 123 4.63 -3.06 -15.21
N HIS A 124 4.19 -2.80 -16.44
CA HIS A 124 3.38 -1.63 -16.75
C HIS A 124 2.37 -1.93 -17.86
N TYR A 125 1.25 -1.24 -17.79
CA TYR A 125 0.26 -1.18 -18.86
C TYR A 125 -0.42 0.19 -18.83
N LYS A 126 -0.44 0.88 -19.96
CA LYS A 126 -0.88 2.28 -20.03
C LYS A 126 -0.16 3.09 -18.91
N GLN A 127 -0.88 3.93 -18.18
CA GLN A 127 -0.34 4.75 -17.10
C GLN A 127 -0.14 4.02 -15.76
N VAL A 128 -0.44 2.73 -15.68
CA VAL A 128 -0.27 1.94 -14.45
C VAL A 128 1.04 1.18 -14.51
N ALA A 129 1.87 1.34 -13.49
CA ALA A 129 2.95 0.42 -13.16
C ALA A 129 2.56 -0.41 -11.94
N ILE A 130 3.05 -1.63 -11.84
CA ILE A 130 2.89 -2.47 -10.66
C ILE A 130 4.25 -2.90 -10.12
N THR A 131 4.32 -3.06 -8.81
CA THR A 131 5.30 -3.92 -8.15
C THR A 131 4.57 -4.99 -7.39
N GLY A 132 5.01 -6.23 -7.50
CA GLY A 132 4.40 -7.36 -6.81
C GLY A 132 5.44 -8.31 -6.26
N GLN A 133 5.00 -9.13 -5.31
CA GLN A 133 5.85 -10.13 -4.67
C GLN A 133 5.06 -11.40 -4.40
N VAL A 134 5.72 -12.52 -4.61
CA VAL A 134 5.26 -13.84 -4.17
C VAL A 134 6.28 -14.37 -3.16
N VAL A 135 5.81 -14.70 -1.96
CA VAL A 135 6.61 -15.43 -0.97
C VAL A 135 6.36 -16.91 -1.18
N LEU A 136 7.43 -17.65 -1.37
CA LEU A 136 7.39 -19.09 -1.65
C LEU A 136 7.36 -19.90 -0.36
N SER A 137 6.72 -21.06 -0.40
CA SER A 137 6.87 -22.11 0.60
C SER A 137 8.24 -22.74 0.51
N GLN A 138 8.67 -23.42 1.56
CA GLN A 138 9.89 -24.21 1.56
C GLN A 138 9.73 -25.35 0.54
N GLY A 139 10.62 -25.42 -0.44
CA GLY A 139 10.56 -26.42 -1.52
C GLY A 139 9.82 -25.96 -2.79
N ALA A 140 9.09 -24.86 -2.76
CA ALA A 140 8.54 -24.27 -3.97
C ALA A 140 9.61 -23.55 -4.80
N THR A 141 9.49 -23.63 -6.11
CA THR A 141 10.38 -22.90 -7.04
C THR A 141 9.66 -21.71 -7.66
N PRO A 142 10.41 -20.69 -8.12
CA PRO A 142 9.83 -19.58 -8.87
C PRO A 142 9.00 -20.02 -10.07
N GLU A 143 9.43 -21.07 -10.74
CA GLU A 143 8.82 -21.62 -11.95
C GLU A 143 7.47 -22.28 -11.63
N SER A 144 7.36 -22.97 -10.48
CA SER A 144 6.11 -23.64 -10.06
C SER A 144 4.95 -22.68 -9.87
N VAL A 145 5.23 -21.43 -9.51
CA VAL A 145 4.20 -20.40 -9.28
C VAL A 145 4.11 -19.35 -10.38
N ALA A 146 5.02 -19.39 -11.37
CA ALA A 146 5.19 -18.30 -12.35
C ALA A 146 3.89 -17.97 -13.09
N GLN A 147 3.21 -18.94 -13.65
CA GLN A 147 1.99 -18.72 -14.44
C GLN A 147 0.87 -18.08 -13.61
N GLY A 148 0.64 -18.57 -12.40
CA GLY A 148 -0.37 -18.03 -11.50
C GLY A 148 -0.03 -16.62 -11.02
N ALA A 149 1.24 -16.41 -10.65
CA ALA A 149 1.75 -15.11 -10.24
C ALA A 149 1.64 -14.06 -11.37
N GLU A 150 2.03 -14.42 -12.59
CA GLU A 150 1.88 -13.53 -13.76
C GLU A 150 0.41 -13.24 -14.07
N GLY A 151 -0.48 -14.21 -13.90
CA GLY A 151 -1.93 -14.03 -14.01
C GLY A 151 -2.45 -12.99 -13.01
N PHE A 152 -2.03 -13.08 -11.76
CA PHE A 152 -2.34 -12.12 -10.70
C PHE A 152 -1.81 -10.72 -11.02
N MET A 153 -0.56 -10.61 -11.46
CA MET A 153 0.06 -9.33 -11.81
C MET A 153 -0.62 -8.66 -13.03
N ARG A 154 -1.04 -9.46 -14.03
CA ARG A 154 -1.80 -8.96 -15.19
C ARG A 154 -3.17 -8.43 -14.77
N ALA A 155 -3.86 -9.10 -13.86
CA ALA A 155 -5.13 -8.60 -13.33
C ALA A 155 -4.96 -7.25 -12.64
N ALA A 156 -3.87 -7.05 -11.88
CA ALA A 156 -3.53 -5.77 -11.28
C ALA A 156 -3.25 -4.67 -12.33
N LEU A 157 -2.66 -5.00 -13.46
CA LEU A 157 -2.42 -4.06 -14.56
C LEU A 157 -3.70 -3.73 -15.34
N ALA A 158 -4.62 -4.66 -15.47
CA ALA A 158 -5.86 -4.49 -16.24
C ALA A 158 -6.77 -3.38 -15.68
N VAL A 159 -6.59 -2.99 -14.43
CA VAL A 159 -7.29 -1.85 -13.81
C VAL A 159 -7.05 -0.54 -14.57
N ALA A 160 -5.99 -0.44 -15.36
CA ALA A 160 -5.73 0.72 -16.23
C ALA A 160 -6.83 0.95 -17.30
N ASP A 161 -7.69 -0.04 -17.55
CA ASP A 161 -8.86 0.07 -18.41
C ASP A 161 -10.08 0.64 -17.68
N ASP A 162 -10.06 0.68 -16.36
CA ASP A 162 -11.12 1.28 -15.54
C ASP A 162 -10.95 2.80 -15.48
N LYS A 163 -11.95 3.52 -16.02
CA LYS A 163 -11.96 4.99 -16.03
C LYS A 163 -12.00 5.61 -14.63
N GLN A 164 -12.58 4.91 -13.64
CA GLN A 164 -12.60 5.37 -12.25
C GLN A 164 -11.23 5.24 -11.59
N ALA A 165 -10.48 4.20 -11.91
CA ALA A 165 -9.11 4.01 -11.41
C ALA A 165 -8.16 5.09 -11.94
N ALA A 166 -8.33 5.49 -13.21
CA ALA A 166 -7.52 6.53 -13.85
C ALA A 166 -7.74 7.94 -13.26
N ALA A 167 -8.87 8.18 -12.60
CA ALA A 167 -9.20 9.49 -12.00
C ALA A 167 -8.56 9.72 -10.61
N SER A 168 -7.98 8.70 -9.97
CA SER A 168 -7.38 8.81 -8.64
C SER A 168 -5.90 9.22 -8.69
N THR A 169 -5.58 10.33 -9.39
CA THR A 169 -4.19 10.76 -9.59
C THR A 169 -3.57 11.55 -8.43
N GLY A 170 -4.30 11.78 -7.34
CA GLY A 170 -3.83 12.51 -6.18
C GLY A 170 -4.03 11.76 -4.86
N CYS A 171 -3.18 12.02 -3.89
CA CYS A 171 -3.36 11.54 -2.54
C CYS A 171 -4.43 12.41 -1.83
N PRO A 172 -5.55 11.84 -1.34
CA PRO A 172 -6.66 12.61 -0.80
C PRO A 172 -6.34 13.36 0.49
N TYR A 173 -5.20 13.03 1.12
CA TYR A 173 -4.74 13.60 2.38
C TYR A 173 -3.43 14.39 2.22
N PHE A 174 -3.16 14.85 1.00
CA PHE A 174 -2.05 15.74 0.71
C PHE A 174 -2.58 17.10 0.23
N ASP A 175 -2.15 18.16 0.88
CA ASP A 175 -2.31 19.52 0.37
C ASP A 175 -1.08 19.86 -0.48
N GLU A 176 -1.26 20.00 -1.78
CA GLU A 176 -0.17 20.22 -2.73
C GLU A 176 0.59 21.52 -2.46
N ALA A 177 -0.08 22.58 -2.03
CA ALA A 177 0.57 23.85 -1.74
C ALA A 177 1.50 23.75 -0.53
N ILE A 178 1.10 23.00 0.50
CA ILE A 178 1.94 22.73 1.67
C ILE A 178 3.08 21.80 1.28
N LEU A 179 2.80 20.75 0.50
CA LEU A 179 3.82 19.80 0.08
C LEU A 179 4.92 20.44 -0.76
N ARG A 180 4.58 21.33 -1.70
CA ARG A 180 5.60 22.03 -2.50
C ARG A 180 6.50 22.94 -1.68
N ARG A 181 6.05 23.43 -0.53
CA ARG A 181 6.89 24.17 0.42
C ARG A 181 7.74 23.23 1.29
N LEU A 182 7.17 22.08 1.67
CA LEU A 182 7.85 21.07 2.46
C LEU A 182 8.93 20.34 1.65
N LEU A 183 8.67 20.11 0.36
CA LEU A 183 9.49 19.35 -0.59
C LEU A 183 9.93 20.29 -1.73
N PRO A 184 10.86 21.23 -1.49
CA PRO A 184 11.17 22.34 -2.42
C PRO A 184 12.13 21.92 -3.56
N GLY A 185 12.50 20.66 -3.67
CA GLY A 185 13.44 20.17 -4.67
C GLY A 185 12.97 20.31 -6.12
N PRO A 186 13.87 20.09 -7.09
CA PRO A 186 13.66 20.43 -8.50
C PRO A 186 12.61 19.58 -9.21
N SER A 187 12.28 18.40 -8.70
CA SER A 187 11.34 17.47 -9.32
C SER A 187 10.36 16.90 -8.30
N PHE A 188 9.36 17.71 -7.97
CA PHE A 188 8.26 17.25 -7.11
C PHE A 188 7.42 16.20 -7.82
N SER A 189 7.17 15.08 -7.17
CA SER A 189 6.26 14.04 -7.65
C SER A 189 5.46 13.43 -6.51
N GLN A 190 4.23 13.00 -6.81
CA GLN A 190 3.38 12.25 -5.90
C GLN A 190 3.09 10.89 -6.50
N GLN A 191 3.00 9.87 -5.64
CA GLN A 191 2.66 8.51 -6.01
C GLN A 191 1.65 7.96 -5.01
N VAL A 192 0.59 7.36 -5.51
CA VAL A 192 -0.41 6.66 -4.71
C VAL A 192 -0.08 5.18 -4.73
N PHE A 193 0.09 4.58 -3.56
CA PHE A 193 0.32 3.15 -3.38
C PHE A 193 -0.93 2.51 -2.76
N GLY A 194 -1.97 2.41 -3.56
CA GLY A 194 -3.25 1.92 -3.08
C GLY A 194 -4.11 2.96 -2.37
N GLN A 195 -5.14 2.49 -1.69
CA GLN A 195 -6.02 3.36 -0.92
C GLN A 195 -5.40 3.83 0.40
N ASN A 196 -4.37 3.10 0.87
CA ASN A 196 -3.86 3.22 2.22
C ASN A 196 -2.44 3.77 2.30
N SER A 197 -1.85 4.19 1.19
CA SER A 197 -0.51 4.78 1.24
C SER A 197 -0.26 5.74 0.08
N CYS A 198 0.42 6.81 0.38
CA CYS A 198 0.88 7.80 -0.58
C CYS A 198 2.34 8.18 -0.30
N MET A 199 3.03 8.62 -1.33
CA MET A 199 4.38 9.16 -1.21
C MET A 199 4.49 10.45 -2.01
N ALA A 200 5.14 11.45 -1.44
CA ALA A 200 5.60 12.63 -2.15
C ALA A 200 7.12 12.72 -2.02
N GLN A 201 7.80 13.16 -3.07
CA GLN A 201 9.24 13.33 -3.08
C GLN A 201 9.65 14.54 -3.92
N ASP A 202 10.81 15.11 -3.61
CA ASP A 202 11.31 16.34 -4.24
C ASP A 202 12.44 16.13 -5.25
N GLY A 203 12.85 14.88 -5.50
CA GLY A 203 13.97 14.54 -6.38
C GLY A 203 15.35 14.91 -5.82
N ALA A 204 15.44 15.62 -4.70
CA ALA A 204 16.68 15.90 -3.98
C ALA A 204 16.94 14.90 -2.83
N GLY A 205 16.02 13.96 -2.61
CA GLY A 205 16.14 12.91 -1.62
C GLY A 205 15.24 13.07 -0.39
N MET A 206 14.48 14.17 -0.31
CA MET A 206 13.44 14.31 0.72
C MET A 206 12.18 13.56 0.30
N VAL A 207 11.65 12.77 1.21
CA VAL A 207 10.47 11.93 0.99
C VAL A 207 9.47 12.11 2.13
N LEU A 208 8.20 12.27 1.79
CA LEU A 208 7.08 12.18 2.71
C LEU A 208 6.24 10.95 2.34
N ILE A 209 6.07 10.03 3.29
CA ILE A 209 5.23 8.85 3.14
C ILE A 209 4.02 9.02 4.04
N LEU A 210 2.83 8.82 3.49
CA LEU A 210 1.59 8.70 4.22
C LEU A 210 1.18 7.23 4.24
N SER A 211 0.90 6.71 5.42
CA SER A 211 0.22 5.43 5.63
C SER A 211 -1.12 5.68 6.31
N ILE A 212 -2.17 5.02 5.83
CA ILE A 212 -3.53 5.15 6.32
C ILE A 212 -3.92 3.81 6.94
N MET A 213 -4.34 3.83 8.19
CA MET A 213 -4.90 2.68 8.89
C MET A 213 -6.40 2.93 9.08
N SER A 214 -7.23 2.07 8.51
CA SER A 214 -8.69 2.08 8.69
C SER A 214 -9.06 1.30 9.96
N ASP A 215 -10.28 1.53 10.46
CA ASP A 215 -10.85 0.84 11.64
C ASP A 215 -9.95 0.92 12.89
N SER A 216 -9.18 2.01 13.01
CA SER A 216 -8.22 2.22 14.09
C SER A 216 -8.66 3.33 15.03
N SER A 217 -8.62 3.05 16.32
CA SER A 217 -8.85 4.06 17.37
C SER A 217 -7.57 4.81 17.75
N ALA A 218 -7.71 5.95 18.40
CA ALA A 218 -6.56 6.68 18.94
C ALA A 218 -5.71 5.84 19.93
N SER A 219 -6.34 4.92 20.68
CA SER A 219 -5.64 4.01 21.58
C SER A 219 -4.87 2.93 20.81
N ALA A 220 -5.43 2.39 19.73
CA ALA A 220 -4.74 1.43 18.87
C ALA A 220 -3.56 2.10 18.16
N ALA A 221 -3.73 3.33 17.66
CA ALA A 221 -2.65 4.13 17.09
C ALA A 221 -1.52 4.35 18.09
N ALA A 222 -1.84 4.76 19.32
CA ALA A 222 -0.85 4.95 20.38
C ALA A 222 -0.08 3.67 20.71
N ALA A 223 -0.75 2.51 20.69
CA ALA A 223 -0.10 1.20 20.93
C ALA A 223 0.83 0.77 19.78
N MET A 224 0.60 1.28 18.56
CA MET A 224 1.42 0.97 17.38
C MET A 224 2.54 2.00 17.13
N ARG A 225 2.66 3.02 17.96
CA ARG A 225 3.73 4.01 17.81
C ARG A 225 5.10 3.36 17.86
N ASP A 226 5.94 3.77 16.94
CA ASP A 226 7.33 3.32 16.90
C ASP A 226 8.05 3.76 18.18
N GLY A 227 8.42 2.78 19.02
CA GLY A 227 9.15 3.01 20.26
C GLY A 227 10.56 3.58 20.08
N SER A 228 11.05 3.65 18.82
CA SER A 228 12.31 4.30 18.51
C SER A 228 12.22 5.82 18.45
N CYS A 229 11.02 6.40 18.47
CA CYS A 229 10.79 7.85 18.41
C CYS A 229 10.36 8.41 19.76
N GLU A 230 10.72 9.67 20.01
CA GLU A 230 10.21 10.45 21.14
C GLU A 230 8.86 11.09 20.73
N TRP A 231 7.77 10.59 21.32
CA TRP A 231 6.42 11.03 20.98
C TRP A 231 5.91 12.13 21.90
N SER A 232 5.30 13.15 21.32
CA SER A 232 4.60 14.22 22.04
C SER A 232 3.25 14.52 21.41
N ALA A 233 2.22 14.73 22.23
CA ALA A 233 0.92 15.21 21.76
C ALA A 233 1.01 16.68 21.32
N LEU A 234 0.28 17.03 20.26
CA LEU A 234 0.20 18.38 19.71
C LEU A 234 -1.22 18.93 19.93
N ALA A 235 -1.50 19.39 21.16
CA ALA A 235 -2.82 19.86 21.54
C ALA A 235 -3.32 21.06 20.67
N ASP A 236 -2.41 21.89 20.22
CA ASP A 236 -2.65 23.05 19.34
C ASP A 236 -3.00 22.67 17.89
N ALA A 237 -2.69 21.45 17.48
CA ALA A 237 -3.09 20.85 16.19
C ALA A 237 -4.43 20.09 16.28
N GLY A 238 -5.00 20.01 17.48
CA GLY A 238 -6.29 19.35 17.77
C GLY A 238 -6.16 17.96 18.37
N PRO A 239 -7.29 17.36 18.79
CA PRO A 239 -7.31 16.08 19.46
C PRO A 239 -6.79 14.95 18.53
N GLY A 240 -6.04 14.01 19.08
CA GLY A 240 -5.51 12.87 18.33
C GLY A 240 -4.39 13.22 17.35
N VAL A 241 -3.68 14.35 17.55
CA VAL A 241 -2.44 14.66 16.83
C VAL A 241 -1.25 14.42 17.75
N ALA A 242 -0.28 13.67 17.25
CA ALA A 242 0.98 13.43 17.93
C ALA A 242 2.15 13.49 16.93
N ILE A 243 3.32 13.87 17.41
CA ILE A 243 4.54 13.90 16.62
C ILE A 243 5.63 13.07 17.31
N GLY A 244 6.26 12.20 16.54
CA GLY A 244 7.46 11.45 16.91
C GLY A 244 8.69 12.12 16.30
N LYS A 245 9.67 12.43 17.12
CA LYS A 245 10.95 13.05 16.75
C LYS A 245 12.11 12.18 17.23
N ASN A 246 13.32 12.53 16.83
CA ASN A 246 14.54 11.84 17.28
C ASN A 246 14.45 10.33 17.11
N CYS A 247 13.84 9.89 16.01
CA CYS A 247 13.61 8.46 15.74
C CYS A 247 14.95 7.75 15.53
N GLN A 248 15.29 6.85 16.43
CA GLN A 248 16.51 6.04 16.35
C GLN A 248 16.33 4.86 15.39
N GLY A 249 17.42 4.39 14.82
CA GLY A 249 17.42 3.26 13.91
C GLY A 249 16.94 3.62 12.49
N GLY A 250 17.84 3.48 11.52
CA GLY A 250 17.58 3.82 10.12
C GLY A 250 17.89 5.28 9.77
N ARG A 251 17.18 5.80 8.76
CA ARG A 251 17.37 7.20 8.32
C ARG A 251 16.68 8.16 9.30
N PRO A 252 17.29 9.34 9.56
CA PRO A 252 16.64 10.39 10.33
C PRO A 252 15.26 10.73 9.76
N ARG A 253 14.25 10.75 10.63
CA ARG A 253 12.86 10.99 10.25
C ARG A 253 12.06 11.63 11.37
N ALA A 254 10.98 12.29 10.99
CA ALA A 254 9.88 12.62 11.90
C ALA A 254 8.61 11.93 11.45
N VAL A 255 7.77 11.54 12.39
CA VAL A 255 6.47 10.93 12.12
C VAL A 255 5.39 11.78 12.77
N LEU A 256 4.40 12.20 11.97
CA LEU A 256 3.20 12.86 12.50
C LEU A 256 2.03 11.90 12.38
N GLU A 257 1.35 11.67 13.48
CA GLU A 257 0.13 10.88 13.58
C GLU A 257 -1.08 11.82 13.69
N LEU A 258 -2.11 11.56 12.88
CA LEU A 258 -3.36 12.28 12.89
C LEU A 258 -4.54 11.30 12.93
N VAL A 259 -5.34 11.36 13.97
CA VAL A 259 -6.57 10.55 14.09
C VAL A 259 -7.75 11.33 13.52
N LEU A 260 -8.46 10.72 12.56
CA LEU A 260 -9.66 11.24 11.89
C LEU A 260 -10.77 10.18 11.92
N GLY A 261 -11.69 10.30 12.88
CA GLY A 261 -12.75 9.31 13.05
C GLY A 261 -12.19 7.92 13.33
N ASP A 262 -12.48 6.98 12.43
CA ASP A 262 -11.98 5.59 12.43
C ASP A 262 -10.65 5.38 11.69
N ARG A 263 -10.01 6.46 11.25
CA ARG A 263 -8.77 6.41 10.49
C ARG A 263 -7.62 7.03 11.26
N VAL A 264 -6.46 6.44 11.10
CA VAL A 264 -5.20 6.99 11.59
C VAL A 264 -4.27 7.21 10.40
N LEU A 265 -3.85 8.46 10.22
CA LEU A 265 -2.93 8.89 9.19
C LEU A 265 -1.54 9.07 9.78
N ASN A 266 -0.55 8.37 9.26
CA ASN A 266 0.84 8.49 9.66
C ASN A 266 1.67 9.10 8.54
N TYR A 267 2.18 10.31 8.76
CA TYR A 267 3.07 11.02 7.85
C TYR A 267 4.52 10.87 8.30
N ALA A 268 5.30 10.08 7.59
CA ALA A 268 6.73 9.91 7.85
C ALA A 268 7.55 10.80 6.90
N LEU A 269 8.17 11.84 7.43
CA LEU A 269 9.09 12.73 6.71
C LEU A 269 10.53 12.24 6.89
N ALA A 270 11.20 11.93 5.79
CA ALA A 270 12.59 11.49 5.75
C ALA A 270 13.42 12.40 4.82
N PRO A 271 14.04 13.47 5.35
CA PRO A 271 14.82 14.40 4.54
C PRO A 271 16.27 13.95 4.29
N GLY A 272 16.66 12.75 4.71
CA GLY A 272 18.04 12.27 4.65
C GLY A 272 18.99 12.88 5.71
N ARG A 273 18.50 13.78 6.54
CA ARG A 273 19.11 14.43 7.68
C ARG A 273 18.06 14.62 8.79
N GLU A 274 18.45 15.17 9.92
CA GLU A 274 17.45 15.53 10.95
C GLU A 274 16.47 16.59 10.42
N PRO A 275 15.16 16.37 10.60
CA PRO A 275 14.14 17.34 10.21
C PRO A 275 14.31 18.67 10.95
N THR A 276 14.23 19.76 10.23
CA THR A 276 14.31 21.12 10.82
C THR A 276 13.00 21.50 11.52
N SER A 277 13.05 22.49 12.40
CA SER A 277 11.86 23.04 13.06
C SER A 277 10.82 23.57 12.06
N ASN A 278 11.26 24.13 10.92
CA ASN A 278 10.36 24.60 9.87
C ASN A 278 9.65 23.44 9.17
N GLU A 279 10.34 22.33 8.88
CA GLU A 279 9.75 21.12 8.29
C GLU A 279 8.74 20.47 9.25
N LEU A 280 9.05 20.44 10.54
CA LEU A 280 8.11 19.96 11.56
C LEU A 280 6.86 20.85 11.65
N ALA A 281 7.02 22.17 11.56
CA ALA A 281 5.88 23.10 11.54
C ALA A 281 5.00 22.91 10.30
N MET A 282 5.59 22.65 9.13
CA MET A 282 4.85 22.36 7.90
C MET A 282 4.11 21.01 7.96
N LEU A 283 4.65 19.97 8.62
CA LEU A 283 3.91 18.74 8.89
C LEU A 283 2.67 19.00 9.75
N VAL A 284 2.79 19.84 10.78
CA VAL A 284 1.66 20.24 11.63
C VAL A 284 0.63 21.04 10.84
N GLU A 285 1.08 21.94 9.98
CA GLU A 285 0.20 22.69 9.06
C GLU A 285 -0.57 21.75 8.13
N LEU A 286 0.10 20.74 7.56
CA LEU A 286 -0.53 19.72 6.74
C LEU A 286 -1.63 18.97 7.50
N ALA A 287 -1.36 18.55 8.74
CA ALA A 287 -2.36 17.87 9.57
C ALA A 287 -3.59 18.75 9.84
N ARG A 288 -3.39 20.04 10.10
CA ARG A 288 -4.50 21.00 10.28
C ARG A 288 -5.32 21.18 9.01
N ALA A 289 -4.66 21.33 7.85
CA ALA A 289 -5.32 21.47 6.55
C ALA A 289 -6.14 20.21 6.20
N VAL A 290 -5.57 19.04 6.37
CA VAL A 290 -6.27 17.76 6.14
C VAL A 290 -7.47 17.61 7.05
N ARG A 291 -7.35 17.96 8.34
CA ARG A 291 -8.47 17.93 9.28
C ARG A 291 -9.58 18.90 8.88
N ALA A 292 -9.21 20.12 8.48
CA ALA A 292 -10.17 21.15 8.08
C ALA A 292 -10.93 20.80 6.79
N ALA A 293 -10.34 19.98 5.92
CA ALA A 293 -10.95 19.50 4.68
C ALA A 293 -11.91 18.32 4.88
N GLN A 294 -11.97 17.73 6.08
CA GLN A 294 -12.93 16.66 6.38
C GLN A 294 -14.26 17.28 6.80
N PRO A 295 -15.40 16.77 6.26
CA PRO A 295 -16.74 17.26 6.60
C PRO A 295 -17.15 16.96 8.05
#